data_76691946338b69ff2e2f6aa89822a8bc
#
_entry.id   76691946338b69ff2e2f6aa89822a8bc
#
_cell.length_a   1.000
_cell.length_b   1.000
_cell.length_c   1.000
_cell.angle_alpha   90.00
_cell.angle_beta   90.00
_cell.angle_gamma   90.00
#
_symmetry.space_group_name_H-M   'P 1'
#
loop_
_entity.id
_entity.type
_entity.pdbx_description
1 polymer ?
#
loop_
_entity_poly.entity_id
_entity_poly.type
_entity_poly.pdbx_seq_one_letter_code
_entity_poly.pdbx_strand_id
1 'polypeptide(L)'
;MNITDNPELRRLAWLELTPTRLVVMPVVLSLLLLLGLLNNASDAALASGALTVYLLLTHFWALRQAAESIAEEFRARTWDLQRMSVLQPRELALGKLLGANLFTWYGGLLCLGAFAYCYRQDASTARVVLIMSFVVGSAILLQASAMFLTLLSPGARSFRTPYLLLLGVIAVPLAGSIFPMLVDSQGSSIQWFGPDWPLLPFAAASIWVFALWAVLGVIRLMAGHLQVRKTPAAFCAFLLFVSLYASGFVIGRDLPLLSALVFMLLTAALAFAAGAYIAAWFDQRDAPRYKRIGLAFAGRRAQRVLEELPAWSAALAIAALLAFVLVPGLTAVSARPAGVIYAWLDQSGNFGPFSPAALVLLAIRDVAFLQGLSFTRSGKRADLAAAVYLLLAYLLLPALLSVFNARMLILPNPFTQAPLAVLVFGVHLVLVLTWVRRRWRSLAPSGA
;
A
#
# COMPACT_ATOMS: atom_id res chain seq x y z
N MET A 1 25.86 6.05 8.84
CA MET A 1 25.52 7.45 9.14
C MET A 1 24.53 7.44 10.27
N ASN A 2 24.80 8.16 11.36
CA ASN A 2 23.90 8.25 12.50
C ASN A 2 22.68 9.10 12.11
N ILE A 3 21.49 8.70 12.56
CA ILE A 3 20.23 9.45 12.31
C ILE A 3 20.36 10.89 12.82
N THR A 4 21.09 11.10 13.92
CA THR A 4 21.37 12.41 14.52
C THR A 4 22.19 13.34 13.63
N ASP A 5 22.93 12.82 12.65
CA ASP A 5 23.74 13.61 11.72
C ASP A 5 23.01 13.99 10.44
N ASN A 6 21.71 13.64 10.34
CA ASN A 6 20.88 13.98 9.20
C ASN A 6 20.60 15.50 9.15
N PRO A 7 21.07 16.23 8.11
CA PRO A 7 20.92 17.69 8.03
C PRO A 7 19.47 18.14 7.98
N GLU A 8 18.60 17.40 7.29
CA GLU A 8 17.18 17.71 7.16
C GLU A 8 16.45 17.53 8.50
N LEU A 9 16.80 16.46 9.24
CA LEU A 9 16.25 16.26 10.59
C LEU A 9 16.66 17.42 11.53
N ARG A 10 17.92 17.83 11.50
CA ARG A 10 18.42 18.97 12.32
C ARG A 10 17.69 20.26 11.96
N ARG A 11 17.53 20.54 10.68
CA ARG A 11 16.81 21.72 10.19
C ARG A 11 15.37 21.76 10.74
N LEU A 12 14.65 20.65 10.59
CA LEU A 12 13.27 20.55 11.06
C LEU A 12 13.17 20.53 12.59
N ALA A 13 14.13 19.94 13.31
CA ALA A 13 14.18 19.99 14.76
C ALA A 13 14.28 21.43 15.29
N TRP A 14 15.08 22.25 14.65
CA TRP A 14 15.17 23.69 14.98
C TRP A 14 13.85 24.44 14.75
N LEU A 15 13.11 24.10 13.71
CA LEU A 15 11.84 24.74 13.37
C LEU A 15 10.69 24.26 14.28
N GLU A 16 10.67 22.98 14.62
CA GLU A 16 9.55 22.35 15.35
C GLU A 16 9.71 22.44 16.88
N LEU A 17 10.94 22.34 17.42
CA LEU A 17 11.19 22.31 18.86
C LEU A 17 11.59 23.70 19.39
N THR A 18 10.69 24.67 19.29
CA THR A 18 10.91 25.99 19.89
C THR A 18 10.72 25.92 21.41
N PRO A 19 11.42 26.77 22.23
CA PRO A 19 11.27 26.78 23.69
C PRO A 19 9.82 26.91 24.15
N THR A 20 9.04 27.73 23.46
CA THR A 20 7.61 27.91 23.77
C THR A 20 6.82 26.59 23.56
N ARG A 21 7.03 25.91 22.46
CA ARG A 21 6.35 24.63 22.18
C ARG A 21 6.75 23.53 23.16
N LEU A 22 8.03 23.49 23.57
CA LEU A 22 8.53 22.54 24.56
C LEU A 22 7.89 22.71 25.93
N VAL A 23 7.51 23.95 26.32
CA VAL A 23 6.84 24.22 27.59
C VAL A 23 5.32 24.04 27.47
N VAL A 24 4.71 24.51 26.39
CA VAL A 24 3.25 24.48 26.23
C VAL A 24 2.71 23.03 26.17
N MET A 25 3.41 22.12 25.48
CA MET A 25 2.93 20.75 25.33
C MET A 25 2.77 20.02 26.68
N PRO A 26 3.78 19.92 27.57
CA PRO A 26 3.59 19.25 28.85
C PRO A 26 2.60 19.99 29.76
N VAL A 27 2.51 21.31 29.69
CA VAL A 27 1.53 22.08 30.48
C VAL A 27 0.11 21.70 30.07
N VAL A 28 -0.20 21.69 28.77
CA VAL A 28 -1.53 21.31 28.27
C VAL A 28 -1.86 19.86 28.62
N LEU A 29 -0.92 18.94 28.43
CA LEU A 29 -1.13 17.52 28.75
C LEU A 29 -1.30 17.31 30.27
N SER A 30 -0.53 18.00 31.08
CA SER A 30 -0.67 17.95 32.57
C SER A 30 -2.01 18.50 33.02
N LEU A 31 -2.51 19.58 32.41
CA LEU A 31 -3.85 20.10 32.71
C LEU A 31 -4.95 19.13 32.34
N LEU A 32 -4.85 18.42 31.19
CA LEU A 32 -5.81 17.40 30.81
C LEU A 32 -5.82 16.23 31.79
N LEU A 33 -4.65 15.77 32.24
CA LEU A 33 -4.54 14.72 33.25
C LEU A 33 -5.09 15.19 34.61
N LEU A 34 -4.80 16.43 35.02
CA LEU A 34 -5.32 17.02 36.25
C LEU A 34 -6.83 17.13 36.25
N LEU A 35 -7.45 17.51 35.13
CA LEU A 35 -8.92 17.50 34.96
C LEU A 35 -9.50 16.11 35.15
N GLY A 36 -8.86 15.07 34.66
CA GLY A 36 -9.27 13.69 34.90
C GLY A 36 -9.19 13.32 36.40
N LEU A 37 -8.10 13.67 37.05
CA LEU A 37 -7.91 13.43 38.50
C LEU A 37 -8.94 14.17 39.33
N LEU A 38 -9.22 15.44 39.04
CA LEU A 38 -10.22 16.25 39.75
C LEU A 38 -11.65 15.68 39.59
N ASN A 39 -11.93 15.01 38.50
CA ASN A 39 -13.20 14.30 38.25
C ASN A 39 -13.22 12.88 38.84
N ASN A 40 -12.25 12.49 39.66
CA ASN A 40 -12.11 11.17 40.28
C ASN A 40 -12.10 10.04 39.23
N ALA A 41 -11.47 10.27 38.07
CA ALA A 41 -11.32 9.24 37.06
C ALA A 41 -10.46 8.09 37.59
N SER A 42 -10.84 6.86 37.28
CA SER A 42 -10.05 5.67 37.61
C SER A 42 -8.73 5.65 36.82
N ASP A 43 -7.73 4.93 37.30
CA ASP A 43 -6.45 4.74 36.59
C ASP A 43 -6.66 4.21 35.17
N ALA A 44 -7.60 3.29 34.98
CA ALA A 44 -7.97 2.78 33.66
C ALA A 44 -8.57 3.89 32.74
N ALA A 45 -9.38 4.81 33.29
CA ALA A 45 -9.93 5.95 32.55
C ALA A 45 -8.83 6.97 32.20
N LEU A 46 -7.89 7.22 33.09
CA LEU A 46 -6.73 8.09 32.83
C LEU A 46 -5.81 7.48 31.77
N ALA A 47 -5.55 6.16 31.84
CA ALA A 47 -4.78 5.44 30.85
C ALA A 47 -5.42 5.52 29.46
N SER A 48 -6.73 5.25 29.36
CA SER A 48 -7.48 5.33 28.08
C SER A 48 -7.52 6.76 27.53
N GLY A 49 -7.66 7.75 28.40
CA GLY A 49 -7.58 9.18 28.05
C GLY A 49 -6.21 9.57 27.49
N ALA A 50 -5.13 9.21 28.18
CA ALA A 50 -3.75 9.45 27.72
C ALA A 50 -3.49 8.80 26.36
N LEU A 51 -3.96 7.59 26.17
CA LEU A 51 -3.84 6.87 24.90
C LEU A 51 -4.67 7.49 23.78
N THR A 52 -5.88 7.97 24.08
CA THR A 52 -6.71 8.72 23.13
C THR A 52 -6.01 9.97 22.64
N VAL A 53 -5.42 10.76 23.57
CA VAL A 53 -4.64 11.96 23.22
C VAL A 53 -3.41 11.58 22.39
N TYR A 54 -2.72 10.49 22.74
CA TYR A 54 -1.63 9.96 21.93
C TYR A 54 -2.08 9.68 20.49
N LEU A 55 -3.20 8.97 20.31
CA LEU A 55 -3.74 8.65 18.98
C LEU A 55 -4.11 9.92 18.19
N LEU A 56 -4.71 10.91 18.85
CA LEU A 56 -5.03 12.19 18.21
C LEU A 56 -3.77 12.92 17.73
N LEU A 57 -2.72 12.95 18.55
CA LEU A 57 -1.46 13.61 18.20
C LEU A 57 -0.72 12.87 17.07
N THR A 58 -0.58 11.56 17.18
CA THR A 58 0.34 10.80 16.31
C THR A 58 -0.34 10.17 15.08
N HIS A 59 -1.64 9.82 15.17
CA HIS A 59 -2.37 9.19 14.07
C HIS A 59 -3.19 10.18 13.24
N PHE A 60 -3.58 11.32 13.83
CA PHE A 60 -4.34 12.35 13.09
C PHE A 60 -3.49 13.58 12.77
N TRP A 61 -2.92 14.22 13.77
CA TRP A 61 -2.15 15.45 13.55
C TRP A 61 -0.84 15.17 12.82
N ALA A 62 -0.01 14.24 13.32
CA ALA A 62 1.25 13.90 12.67
C ALA A 62 1.08 13.29 11.28
N LEU A 63 0.00 12.52 11.04
CA LEU A 63 -0.37 12.04 9.72
C LEU A 63 -0.51 13.19 8.72
N ARG A 64 -1.23 14.24 9.13
CA ARG A 64 -1.41 15.46 8.34
C ARG A 64 -0.07 16.17 8.11
N GLN A 65 0.73 16.37 9.15
CA GLN A 65 2.03 17.05 9.04
C GLN A 65 2.99 16.28 8.12
N ALA A 66 3.00 14.95 8.19
CA ALA A 66 3.78 14.10 7.30
C ALA A 66 3.42 14.32 5.81
N ALA A 67 2.12 14.37 5.49
CA ALA A 67 1.65 14.66 4.15
C ALA A 67 1.99 16.11 3.72
N GLU A 68 1.74 17.08 4.58
CA GLU A 68 1.99 18.51 4.32
C GLU A 68 3.47 18.82 4.12
N SER A 69 4.38 18.16 4.83
CA SER A 69 5.84 18.34 4.70
C SER A 69 6.36 18.12 3.27
N ILE A 70 5.67 17.28 2.49
CA ILE A 70 5.97 17.03 1.08
C ILE A 70 5.17 17.98 0.19
N ALA A 71 3.87 18.13 0.49
CA ALA A 71 2.94 18.91 -0.32
C ALA A 71 3.30 20.38 -0.40
N GLU A 72 3.80 20.95 0.68
CA GLU A 72 4.22 22.37 0.74
C GLU A 72 5.39 22.66 -0.19
N GLU A 73 6.37 21.77 -0.26
CA GLU A 73 7.52 21.95 -1.15
C GLU A 73 7.14 21.90 -2.61
N PHE A 74 6.21 21.03 -2.99
CA PHE A 74 5.68 21.03 -4.36
C PHE A 74 4.88 22.31 -4.66
N ARG A 75 4.09 22.80 -3.70
CA ARG A 75 3.31 24.05 -3.84
C ARG A 75 4.20 25.27 -3.91
N ALA A 76 5.22 25.35 -3.08
CA ALA A 76 6.20 26.42 -3.04
C ALA A 76 7.22 26.38 -4.18
N ARG A 77 7.19 25.32 -5.02
CA ARG A 77 8.17 25.08 -6.11
C ARG A 77 9.62 24.98 -5.60
N THR A 78 9.81 24.64 -4.33
CA THR A 78 11.14 24.48 -3.72
C THR A 78 11.71 23.08 -3.94
N TRP A 79 10.92 22.15 -4.49
CA TRP A 79 11.32 20.79 -4.77
C TRP A 79 12.56 20.69 -5.67
N ASP A 80 12.68 21.58 -6.67
CA ASP A 80 13.84 21.60 -7.56
C ASP A 80 15.13 22.01 -6.84
N LEU A 81 15.06 22.85 -5.80
CA LEU A 81 16.20 23.15 -4.94
C LEU A 81 16.67 21.91 -4.16
N GLN A 82 15.75 21.08 -3.70
CA GLN A 82 16.10 19.83 -3.03
C GLN A 82 16.74 18.82 -3.99
N ARG A 83 16.32 18.77 -5.26
CA ARG A 83 16.96 17.94 -6.28
C ARG A 83 18.41 18.35 -6.57
N MET A 84 18.75 19.62 -6.39
CA MET A 84 20.11 20.13 -6.53
C MET A 84 20.95 19.99 -5.26
N SER A 85 20.34 19.61 -4.13
CA SER A 85 21.07 19.39 -2.88
C SER A 85 21.87 18.08 -2.90
N VAL A 86 22.90 18.01 -2.06
CA VAL A 86 23.75 16.81 -1.91
C VAL A 86 23.06 15.70 -1.08
N LEU A 87 21.82 15.95 -0.59
CA LEU A 87 21.09 15.04 0.29
C LEU A 87 20.74 13.73 -0.41
N GLN A 88 21.02 12.62 0.25
CA GLN A 88 20.61 11.31 -0.22
C GLN A 88 19.08 11.11 -0.06
N PRO A 89 18.43 10.29 -0.92
CA PRO A 89 16.98 10.03 -0.82
C PRO A 89 16.53 9.54 0.57
N ARG A 90 17.36 8.72 1.24
CA ARG A 90 17.07 8.23 2.59
C ARG A 90 17.17 9.32 3.66
N GLU A 91 18.11 10.24 3.51
CA GLU A 91 18.27 11.36 4.44
C GLU A 91 17.08 12.30 4.38
N LEU A 92 16.67 12.62 3.16
CA LEU A 92 15.50 13.45 2.92
C LEU A 92 14.21 12.77 3.41
N ALA A 93 14.03 11.48 3.10
CA ALA A 93 12.85 10.73 3.52
C ALA A 93 12.73 10.63 5.05
N LEU A 94 13.81 10.16 5.72
CA LEU A 94 13.81 10.00 7.18
C LEU A 94 13.82 11.35 7.89
N GLY A 95 14.55 12.34 7.36
CA GLY A 95 14.57 13.69 7.89
C GLY A 95 13.17 14.30 7.94
N LYS A 96 12.39 14.16 6.85
CA LYS A 96 11.01 14.67 6.81
C LYS A 96 10.05 13.84 7.65
N LEU A 97 10.12 12.50 7.58
CA LEU A 97 9.24 11.62 8.34
C LEU A 97 9.34 11.87 9.85
N LEU A 98 10.55 11.95 10.36
CA LEU A 98 10.79 12.16 11.78
C LEU A 98 10.77 13.65 12.14
N GLY A 99 11.42 14.50 11.35
CA GLY A 99 11.63 15.90 11.65
C GLY A 99 10.34 16.72 11.65
N ALA A 100 9.49 16.57 10.64
CA ALA A 100 8.23 17.31 10.57
C ALA A 100 7.27 16.97 11.73
N ASN A 101 7.41 15.78 12.31
CA ASN A 101 6.53 15.29 13.36
C ASN A 101 7.15 15.36 14.77
N LEU A 102 8.31 15.99 14.95
CA LEU A 102 9.02 16.00 16.25
C LEU A 102 8.19 16.54 17.40
N PHE A 103 7.43 17.59 17.15
CA PHE A 103 6.58 18.19 18.19
C PHE A 103 5.43 17.26 18.61
N THR A 104 4.79 16.59 17.67
CA THR A 104 3.73 15.61 17.94
C THR A 104 4.27 14.34 18.59
N TRP A 105 5.46 13.89 18.21
CA TRP A 105 6.15 12.78 18.88
C TRP A 105 6.55 13.11 20.31
N TYR A 106 7.02 14.35 20.56
CA TYR A 106 7.31 14.81 21.92
C TYR A 106 6.06 14.73 22.82
N GLY A 107 4.92 15.27 22.36
CA GLY A 107 3.66 15.14 23.10
C GLY A 107 3.20 13.70 23.24
N GLY A 108 3.36 12.91 22.16
CA GLY A 108 3.03 11.48 22.15
C GLY A 108 3.82 10.68 23.19
N LEU A 109 5.13 10.91 23.32
CA LEU A 109 5.95 10.23 24.31
C LEU A 109 5.52 10.56 25.75
N LEU A 110 5.12 11.80 26.04
CA LEU A 110 4.56 12.17 27.33
C LEU A 110 3.25 11.43 27.62
N CYS A 111 2.36 11.33 26.62
CA CYS A 111 1.12 10.56 26.74
C CYS A 111 1.38 9.08 26.97
N LEU A 112 2.35 8.46 26.26
CA LEU A 112 2.74 7.07 26.48
C LEU A 112 3.32 6.84 27.88
N GLY A 113 4.08 7.78 28.39
CA GLY A 113 4.58 7.73 29.78
C GLY A 113 3.43 7.75 30.79
N ALA A 114 2.44 8.63 30.62
CA ALA A 114 1.24 8.68 31.45
C ALA A 114 0.40 7.37 31.33
N PHE A 115 0.21 6.87 30.10
CA PHE A 115 -0.45 5.58 29.86
C PHE A 115 0.25 4.44 30.60
N ALA A 116 1.56 4.31 30.44
CA ALA A 116 2.34 3.25 31.08
C ALA A 116 2.28 3.33 32.61
N TYR A 117 2.29 4.55 33.16
CA TYR A 117 2.17 4.75 34.61
C TYR A 117 0.80 4.34 35.14
N CYS A 118 -0.29 4.76 34.51
CA CYS A 118 -1.65 4.45 34.97
C CYS A 118 -2.02 2.98 34.70
N TYR A 119 -1.60 2.41 33.56
CA TYR A 119 -2.01 1.04 33.17
C TYR A 119 -1.19 -0.09 33.80
N ARG A 120 -0.09 0.24 34.52
CA ARG A 120 0.83 -0.76 35.13
C ARG A 120 0.18 -1.65 36.20
N GLN A 121 -0.92 -1.21 36.80
CA GLN A 121 -1.62 -1.99 37.84
C GLN A 121 -2.58 -3.02 37.23
N ASP A 122 -3.13 -2.74 36.07
CA ASP A 122 -4.12 -3.56 35.38
C ASP A 122 -3.51 -4.59 34.44
N ALA A 123 -2.22 -4.44 34.07
CA ALA A 123 -1.57 -5.31 33.10
C ALA A 123 -0.09 -5.58 33.42
N SER A 124 0.41 -6.73 32.94
CA SER A 124 1.83 -7.05 33.04
C SER A 124 2.68 -6.04 32.25
N THR A 125 3.90 -5.79 32.71
CA THR A 125 4.86 -4.88 32.03
C THR A 125 5.07 -5.27 30.57
N ALA A 126 5.15 -6.57 30.26
CA ALA A 126 5.30 -7.06 28.90
C ALA A 126 4.11 -6.66 28.02
N ARG A 127 2.89 -6.71 28.54
CA ARG A 127 1.68 -6.29 27.81
C ARG A 127 1.68 -4.79 27.54
N VAL A 128 2.04 -3.97 28.55
CA VAL A 128 2.16 -2.51 28.41
C VAL A 128 3.15 -2.17 27.28
N VAL A 129 4.33 -2.80 27.29
CA VAL A 129 5.37 -2.60 26.26
C VAL A 129 4.87 -3.03 24.87
N LEU A 130 4.16 -4.13 24.75
CA LEU A 130 3.62 -4.60 23.46
C LEU A 130 2.56 -3.63 22.91
N ILE A 131 1.66 -3.12 23.77
CA ILE A 131 0.66 -2.11 23.36
C ILE A 131 1.36 -0.84 22.90
N MET A 132 2.33 -0.32 23.68
CA MET A 132 3.11 0.86 23.31
C MET A 132 3.87 0.64 21.98
N SER A 133 4.48 -0.54 21.81
CA SER A 133 5.17 -0.92 20.57
C SER A 133 4.21 -0.92 19.38
N PHE A 134 3.02 -1.49 19.52
CA PHE A 134 2.00 -1.53 18.47
C PHE A 134 1.56 -0.11 18.06
N VAL A 135 1.23 0.77 19.02
CA VAL A 135 0.75 2.13 18.70
C VAL A 135 1.86 3.02 18.13
N VAL A 136 3.12 2.83 18.53
CA VAL A 136 4.26 3.52 17.93
C VAL A 136 4.48 3.04 16.48
N GLY A 137 4.48 1.73 16.27
CA GLY A 137 4.63 1.15 14.94
C GLY A 137 3.51 1.57 13.97
N SER A 138 2.25 1.61 14.46
CA SER A 138 1.09 2.05 13.67
C SER A 138 1.16 3.54 13.31
N ALA A 139 1.63 4.39 14.21
CA ALA A 139 1.85 5.81 13.92
C ALA A 139 2.87 6.00 12.80
N ILE A 140 4.03 5.31 12.88
CA ILE A 140 5.06 5.37 11.83
C ILE A 140 4.52 4.85 10.49
N LEU A 141 3.78 3.73 10.50
CA LEU A 141 3.15 3.18 9.31
C LEU A 141 2.22 4.20 8.63
N LEU A 142 1.34 4.82 9.40
CA LEU A 142 0.39 5.81 8.88
C LEU A 142 1.09 7.06 8.33
N GLN A 143 2.05 7.61 9.07
CA GLN A 143 2.82 8.79 8.65
C GLN A 143 3.62 8.50 7.38
N ALA A 144 4.32 7.37 7.31
CA ALA A 144 5.04 6.94 6.11
C ALA A 144 4.09 6.70 4.92
N SER A 145 2.92 6.10 5.16
CA SER A 145 1.90 5.89 4.13
C SER A 145 1.32 7.20 3.60
N ALA A 146 1.13 8.20 4.46
CA ALA A 146 0.69 9.54 4.06
C ALA A 146 1.71 10.24 3.16
N MET A 147 2.99 10.18 3.53
CA MET A 147 4.08 10.69 2.69
C MET A 147 4.16 9.94 1.35
N PHE A 148 4.03 8.62 1.39
CA PHE A 148 4.04 7.77 0.20
C PHE A 148 2.94 8.16 -0.80
N LEU A 149 1.70 8.30 -0.32
CA LEU A 149 0.56 8.69 -1.15
C LEU A 149 0.72 10.11 -1.72
N THR A 150 1.28 11.03 -0.93
CA THR A 150 1.55 12.41 -1.37
C THR A 150 2.61 12.43 -2.48
N LEU A 151 3.66 11.61 -2.37
CA LEU A 151 4.70 11.45 -3.39
C LEU A 151 4.19 10.77 -4.67
N LEU A 152 3.19 9.92 -4.60
CA LEU A 152 2.58 9.31 -5.80
C LEU A 152 1.83 10.33 -6.66
N SER A 153 1.30 11.41 -6.08
CA SER A 153 0.46 12.39 -6.78
C SER A 153 0.94 13.85 -6.59
N PRO A 154 2.19 14.18 -6.92
CA PRO A 154 2.79 15.48 -6.62
C PRO A 154 2.14 16.66 -7.38
N GLY A 155 1.41 16.41 -8.45
CA GLY A 155 0.70 17.42 -9.25
C GLY A 155 -0.79 17.56 -8.92
N ALA A 156 -1.33 16.80 -7.99
CA ALA A 156 -2.73 16.88 -7.61
C ALA A 156 -3.04 18.23 -6.96
N ARG A 157 -4.01 18.96 -7.49
CA ARG A 157 -4.45 20.26 -6.94
C ARG A 157 -5.01 20.15 -5.51
N SER A 158 -5.37 18.96 -5.09
CA SER A 158 -5.88 18.67 -3.75
C SER A 158 -5.12 17.51 -3.11
N PHE A 159 -4.18 17.83 -2.22
CA PHE A 159 -3.51 16.84 -1.35
C PHE A 159 -4.43 16.32 -0.24
N ARG A 160 -5.63 16.89 -0.11
CA ARG A 160 -6.60 16.52 0.91
C ARG A 160 -7.19 15.12 0.67
N THR A 161 -7.40 14.74 -0.60
CA THR A 161 -8.07 13.48 -0.94
C THR A 161 -7.30 12.22 -0.49
N PRO A 162 -5.99 12.04 -0.82
CA PRO A 162 -5.25 10.87 -0.33
C PRO A 162 -5.15 10.80 1.19
N TYR A 163 -4.98 11.95 1.84
CA TYR A 163 -4.94 12.07 3.28
C TYR A 163 -6.28 11.69 3.92
N LEU A 164 -7.40 12.21 3.42
CA LEU A 164 -8.74 11.90 3.94
C LEU A 164 -9.11 10.43 3.71
N LEU A 165 -8.71 9.83 2.58
CA LEU A 165 -8.90 8.40 2.34
C LEU A 165 -8.10 7.56 3.33
N LEU A 166 -6.81 7.87 3.57
CA LEU A 166 -6.00 7.16 4.53
C LEU A 166 -6.55 7.30 5.95
N LEU A 167 -6.97 8.51 6.32
CA LEU A 167 -7.59 8.79 7.62
C LEU A 167 -8.89 7.99 7.80
N GLY A 168 -9.80 8.07 6.83
CA GLY A 168 -11.11 7.41 6.93
C GLY A 168 -11.02 5.89 6.84
N VAL A 169 -10.20 5.36 5.94
CA VAL A 169 -10.16 3.91 5.65
C VAL A 169 -9.24 3.15 6.61
N ILE A 170 -8.18 3.76 7.11
CA ILE A 170 -7.17 3.07 7.93
C ILE A 170 -7.09 3.63 9.34
N ALA A 171 -6.91 4.95 9.51
CA ALA A 171 -6.65 5.51 10.83
C ALA A 171 -7.87 5.42 11.76
N VAL A 172 -9.09 5.66 11.25
CA VAL A 172 -10.32 5.59 12.04
C VAL A 172 -10.62 4.16 12.49
N PRO A 173 -10.64 3.12 11.62
CA PRO A 173 -10.82 1.74 12.07
C PRO A 173 -9.71 1.24 12.98
N LEU A 174 -8.45 1.63 12.71
CA LEU A 174 -7.32 1.25 13.55
C LEU A 174 -7.50 1.78 14.98
N ALA A 175 -7.83 3.05 15.12
CA ALA A 175 -8.03 3.67 16.43
C ALA A 175 -9.34 3.24 17.11
N GLY A 176 -10.44 3.11 16.35
CA GLY A 176 -11.77 2.90 16.90
C GLY A 176 -12.16 1.43 17.11
N SER A 177 -11.57 0.49 16.40
CA SER A 177 -11.97 -0.93 16.45
C SER A 177 -10.80 -1.87 16.70
N ILE A 178 -9.74 -1.78 15.90
CA ILE A 178 -8.63 -2.74 15.98
C ILE A 178 -7.89 -2.57 17.29
N PHE A 179 -7.65 -1.34 17.71
CA PHE A 179 -6.89 -1.06 18.92
C PHE A 179 -7.63 -1.51 20.20
N PRO A 180 -8.91 -1.16 20.46
CA PRO A 180 -9.66 -1.70 21.60
C PRO A 180 -9.71 -3.23 21.59
N MET A 181 -9.96 -3.84 20.42
CA MET A 181 -9.94 -5.30 20.27
C MET A 181 -8.60 -5.92 20.70
N LEU A 182 -7.47 -5.30 20.39
CA LEU A 182 -6.14 -5.78 20.79
C LEU A 182 -5.89 -5.58 22.29
N VAL A 183 -6.36 -4.47 22.86
CA VAL A 183 -6.25 -4.20 24.30
C VAL A 183 -7.07 -5.20 25.10
N ASP A 184 -8.26 -5.59 24.63
CA ASP A 184 -9.15 -6.52 25.32
C ASP A 184 -8.86 -8.00 25.01
N SER A 185 -7.95 -8.30 24.09
CA SER A 185 -7.63 -9.64 23.56
C SER A 185 -6.82 -10.53 24.51
N GLN A 186 -7.20 -10.61 25.79
CA GLN A 186 -6.50 -11.51 26.71
C GLN A 186 -6.72 -12.98 26.32
N GLY A 187 -5.62 -13.69 26.03
CA GLY A 187 -5.66 -15.10 25.64
C GLY A 187 -6.08 -15.39 24.20
N SER A 188 -6.38 -14.37 23.42
CA SER A 188 -6.69 -14.55 22.00
C SER A 188 -5.46 -14.95 21.18
N SER A 189 -5.64 -15.91 20.28
CA SER A 189 -4.62 -16.36 19.34
C SER A 189 -5.08 -16.22 17.90
N ILE A 190 -4.10 -16.17 17.00
CA ILE A 190 -4.31 -16.15 15.56
C ILE A 190 -3.51 -17.30 14.94
N GLN A 191 -4.14 -18.06 14.06
CA GLN A 191 -3.45 -19.11 13.33
C GLN A 191 -2.69 -18.52 12.14
N TRP A 192 -1.39 -18.81 12.05
CA TRP A 192 -0.54 -18.37 10.95
C TRP A 192 0.49 -19.45 10.62
N PHE A 193 0.46 -19.97 9.40
CA PHE A 193 1.18 -21.15 8.94
C PHE A 193 0.98 -22.40 9.82
N GLY A 194 -0.22 -22.57 10.37
CA GLY A 194 -0.58 -23.70 11.22
C GLY A 194 -0.41 -23.50 12.73
N PRO A 195 0.70 -22.98 13.29
CA PRO A 195 0.80 -22.63 14.71
C PRO A 195 -0.15 -21.52 15.14
N ASP A 196 -0.60 -21.59 16.40
CA ASP A 196 -1.37 -20.54 17.05
C ASP A 196 -0.41 -19.52 17.69
N TRP A 197 -0.48 -18.29 17.27
CA TRP A 197 0.34 -17.18 17.78
C TRP A 197 -0.49 -16.28 18.69
N PRO A 198 0.03 -15.81 19.82
CA PRO A 198 -0.67 -14.82 20.63
C PRO A 198 -0.94 -13.55 19.80
N LEU A 199 -2.20 -13.07 19.84
CA LEU A 199 -2.67 -12.01 18.92
C LEU A 199 -1.87 -10.71 19.06
N LEU A 200 -1.66 -10.22 20.29
CA LEU A 200 -0.99 -8.92 20.51
C LEU A 200 0.50 -8.91 20.09
N PRO A 201 1.36 -9.89 20.47
CA PRO A 201 2.73 -9.95 19.94
C PRO A 201 2.78 -10.08 18.42
N PHE A 202 1.91 -10.92 17.83
CA PHE A 202 1.82 -11.08 16.38
C PHE A 202 1.45 -9.77 15.69
N ALA A 203 0.44 -9.05 16.20
CA ALA A 203 0.02 -7.75 15.65
C ALA A 203 1.12 -6.69 15.79
N ALA A 204 1.82 -6.65 16.96
CA ALA A 204 2.94 -5.74 17.18
C ALA A 204 4.10 -6.01 16.22
N ALA A 205 4.48 -7.26 16.01
CA ALA A 205 5.52 -7.62 15.04
C ALA A 205 5.10 -7.25 13.60
N SER A 206 3.87 -7.60 13.22
CA SER A 206 3.31 -7.32 11.89
C SER A 206 3.33 -5.83 11.57
N ILE A 207 2.85 -4.98 12.49
CA ILE A 207 2.78 -3.53 12.26
C ILE A 207 4.16 -2.92 12.01
N TRP A 208 5.20 -3.37 12.72
CA TRP A 208 6.57 -2.92 12.51
C TRP A 208 7.12 -3.34 11.15
N VAL A 209 6.85 -4.56 10.71
CA VAL A 209 7.30 -5.03 9.38
C VAL A 209 6.61 -4.23 8.28
N PHE A 210 5.31 -3.96 8.39
CA PHE A 210 4.60 -3.08 7.43
C PHE A 210 5.09 -1.64 7.51
N ALA A 211 5.41 -1.10 8.68
CA ALA A 211 5.99 0.23 8.84
C ALA A 211 7.36 0.33 8.14
N LEU A 212 8.22 -0.68 8.27
CA LEU A 212 9.49 -0.74 7.56
C LEU A 212 9.29 -0.73 6.04
N TRP A 213 8.34 -1.51 5.50
CA TRP A 213 8.01 -1.50 4.08
C TRP A 213 7.48 -0.15 3.61
N ALA A 214 6.64 0.52 4.41
CA ALA A 214 6.14 1.86 4.10
C ALA A 214 7.28 2.89 4.03
N VAL A 215 8.20 2.87 4.99
CA VAL A 215 9.39 3.73 5.00
C VAL A 215 10.30 3.45 3.80
N LEU A 216 10.56 2.19 3.48
CA LEU A 216 11.29 1.81 2.27
C LEU A 216 10.59 2.32 1.01
N GLY A 217 9.26 2.24 0.95
CA GLY A 217 8.45 2.79 -0.13
C GLY A 217 8.67 4.30 -0.30
N VAL A 218 8.64 5.06 0.80
CA VAL A 218 8.93 6.51 0.78
C VAL A 218 10.33 6.80 0.25
N ILE A 219 11.36 6.10 0.75
CA ILE A 219 12.75 6.26 0.31
C ILE A 219 12.86 5.98 -1.21
N ARG A 220 12.20 4.93 -1.69
CA ARG A 220 12.21 4.55 -3.12
C ARG A 220 11.49 5.57 -4.01
N LEU A 221 10.36 6.13 -3.55
CA LEU A 221 9.67 7.20 -4.29
C LEU A 221 10.50 8.49 -4.30
N MET A 222 11.09 8.88 -3.16
CA MET A 222 12.04 9.99 -3.08
C MET A 222 13.18 9.83 -4.09
N ALA A 223 13.81 8.64 -4.14
CA ALA A 223 14.86 8.35 -5.12
C ALA A 223 14.37 8.58 -6.56
N GLY A 224 13.12 8.20 -6.87
CA GLY A 224 12.51 8.47 -8.18
C GLY A 224 12.37 9.96 -8.48
N HIS A 225 11.89 10.74 -7.50
CA HIS A 225 11.74 12.19 -7.65
C HIS A 225 13.09 12.92 -7.73
N LEU A 226 14.13 12.41 -7.07
CA LEU A 226 15.51 12.89 -7.17
C LEU A 226 16.24 12.36 -8.41
N GLN A 227 15.55 11.64 -9.31
CA GLN A 227 16.11 11.06 -10.55
C GLN A 227 17.25 10.06 -10.32
N VAL A 228 17.33 9.47 -9.13
CA VAL A 228 18.24 8.36 -8.86
C VAL A 228 17.70 7.09 -9.52
N ARG A 229 18.59 6.37 -10.22
CA ARG A 229 18.23 5.11 -10.89
C ARG A 229 17.72 4.08 -9.89
N LYS A 230 16.64 3.40 -10.23
CA LYS A 230 16.00 2.38 -9.40
C LYS A 230 15.50 1.22 -10.25
N THR A 231 15.57 0.03 -9.70
CA THR A 231 15.00 -1.20 -10.30
C THR A 231 13.62 -1.50 -9.67
N PRO A 232 12.75 -2.27 -10.32
CA PRO A 232 11.46 -2.69 -9.75
C PRO A 232 11.59 -3.73 -8.61
N ALA A 233 12.80 -4.21 -8.32
CA ALA A 233 13.06 -5.28 -7.37
C ALA A 233 12.43 -5.07 -5.98
N ALA A 234 12.53 -3.86 -5.41
CA ALA A 234 11.94 -3.58 -4.09
C ALA A 234 10.41 -3.68 -4.10
N PHE A 235 9.76 -3.30 -5.19
CA PHE A 235 8.32 -3.45 -5.34
C PHE A 235 7.91 -4.92 -5.46
N CYS A 236 8.62 -5.70 -6.28
CA CYS A 236 8.40 -7.14 -6.39
C CYS A 236 8.67 -7.86 -5.06
N ALA A 237 9.71 -7.47 -4.31
CA ALA A 237 10.00 -8.01 -2.99
C ALA A 237 8.89 -7.68 -1.97
N PHE A 238 8.33 -6.48 -2.02
CA PHE A 238 7.16 -6.13 -1.21
C PHE A 238 5.94 -6.99 -1.54
N LEU A 239 5.64 -7.19 -2.83
CA LEU A 239 4.52 -8.04 -3.25
C LEU A 239 4.74 -9.52 -2.86
N LEU A 240 5.97 -10.01 -2.96
CA LEU A 240 6.33 -11.33 -2.46
C LEU A 240 6.13 -11.44 -0.94
N PHE A 241 6.57 -10.44 -0.18
CA PHE A 241 6.33 -10.38 1.26
C PHE A 241 4.83 -10.40 1.58
N VAL A 242 4.03 -9.55 0.93
CA VAL A 242 2.56 -9.50 1.13
C VAL A 242 1.92 -10.84 0.80
N SER A 243 2.35 -11.50 -0.29
CA SER A 243 1.82 -12.80 -0.67
C SER A 243 2.14 -13.90 0.34
N LEU A 244 3.38 -13.93 0.84
CA LEU A 244 3.80 -14.89 1.89
C LEU A 244 3.07 -14.62 3.20
N TYR A 245 2.95 -13.37 3.60
CA TYR A 245 2.24 -12.98 4.81
C TYR A 245 0.76 -13.39 4.74
N ALA A 246 0.08 -13.10 3.62
CA ALA A 246 -1.30 -13.48 3.40
C ALA A 246 -1.50 -15.00 3.32
N SER A 247 -0.55 -15.74 2.74
CA SER A 247 -0.59 -17.20 2.67
C SER A 247 -0.61 -17.85 4.04
N GLY A 248 0.04 -17.23 5.03
CA GLY A 248 0.06 -17.74 6.41
C GLY A 248 -1.32 -17.88 7.04
N PHE A 249 -2.28 -17.02 6.68
CA PHE A 249 -3.67 -17.11 7.16
C PHE A 249 -4.54 -18.14 6.43
N VAL A 250 -4.04 -18.67 5.33
CA VAL A 250 -4.75 -19.65 4.49
C VAL A 250 -4.26 -21.05 4.76
N ILE A 251 -2.97 -21.20 5.09
CA ILE A 251 -2.32 -22.48 5.28
C ILE A 251 -2.53 -22.93 6.73
N GLY A 252 -3.46 -23.87 6.93
CA GLY A 252 -3.70 -24.55 8.21
C GLY A 252 -2.73 -25.70 8.46
N ARG A 253 -2.79 -26.31 9.68
CA ARG A 253 -1.92 -27.43 10.10
C ARG A 253 -2.08 -28.68 9.24
N ASP A 254 -3.29 -28.93 8.77
CA ASP A 254 -3.66 -30.21 8.15
C ASP A 254 -3.65 -30.18 6.62
N LEU A 255 -3.12 -29.08 6.04
CA LEU A 255 -3.04 -28.96 4.59
C LEU A 255 -1.88 -29.79 4.02
N PRO A 256 -2.14 -30.66 3.03
CA PRO A 256 -1.08 -31.35 2.31
C PRO A 256 -0.09 -30.36 1.68
N LEU A 257 1.20 -30.71 1.64
CA LEU A 257 2.27 -29.84 1.15
C LEU A 257 1.99 -29.31 -0.25
N LEU A 258 1.48 -30.14 -1.15
CA LEU A 258 1.13 -29.74 -2.51
C LEU A 258 0.05 -28.66 -2.51
N SER A 259 -1.01 -28.84 -1.70
CA SER A 259 -2.09 -27.86 -1.57
C SER A 259 -1.55 -26.53 -1.01
N ALA A 260 -0.72 -26.59 0.02
CA ALA A 260 -0.09 -25.42 0.62
C ALA A 260 0.73 -24.64 -0.42
N LEU A 261 1.57 -25.31 -1.21
CA LEU A 261 2.36 -24.68 -2.28
C LEU A 261 1.47 -24.05 -3.35
N VAL A 262 0.42 -24.75 -3.81
CA VAL A 262 -0.51 -24.21 -4.81
C VAL A 262 -1.21 -22.95 -4.26
N PHE A 263 -1.62 -22.94 -3.01
CA PHE A 263 -2.25 -21.76 -2.40
C PHE A 263 -1.28 -20.60 -2.16
N MET A 264 -0.02 -20.87 -1.83
CA MET A 264 1.03 -19.84 -1.79
C MET A 264 1.25 -19.20 -3.17
N LEU A 265 1.29 -20.01 -4.23
CA LEU A 265 1.43 -19.50 -5.59
C LEU A 265 0.18 -18.72 -6.04
N LEU A 266 -1.01 -19.15 -5.59
CA LEU A 266 -2.26 -18.45 -5.87
C LEU A 266 -2.31 -17.08 -5.19
N THR A 267 -2.00 -16.98 -3.90
CA THR A 267 -1.90 -15.71 -3.19
C THR A 267 -0.85 -14.80 -3.83
N ALA A 268 0.28 -15.38 -4.30
CA ALA A 268 1.29 -14.62 -5.01
C ALA A 268 0.77 -14.10 -6.35
N ALA A 269 0.13 -14.91 -7.17
CA ALA A 269 -0.44 -14.48 -8.46
C ALA A 269 -1.45 -13.33 -8.27
N LEU A 270 -2.33 -13.44 -7.28
CA LEU A 270 -3.32 -12.41 -6.97
C LEU A 270 -2.68 -11.13 -6.42
N ALA A 271 -1.71 -11.24 -5.50
CA ALA A 271 -1.00 -10.09 -4.94
C ALA A 271 -0.21 -9.34 -6.01
N PHE A 272 0.50 -10.07 -6.90
CA PHE A 272 1.25 -9.47 -8.01
C PHE A 272 0.33 -8.84 -9.04
N ALA A 273 -0.81 -9.45 -9.38
CA ALA A 273 -1.79 -8.89 -10.30
C ALA A 273 -2.43 -7.60 -9.73
N ALA A 274 -2.90 -7.65 -8.47
CA ALA A 274 -3.49 -6.50 -7.80
C ALA A 274 -2.47 -5.36 -7.62
N GLY A 275 -1.25 -5.68 -7.17
CA GLY A 275 -0.18 -4.70 -7.01
C GLY A 275 0.21 -4.06 -8.35
N ALA A 276 0.32 -4.82 -9.41
CA ALA A 276 0.58 -4.32 -10.75
C ALA A 276 -0.53 -3.39 -11.24
N TYR A 277 -1.79 -3.79 -11.02
CA TYR A 277 -2.97 -3.00 -11.39
C TYR A 277 -2.95 -1.64 -10.68
N ILE A 278 -2.76 -1.62 -9.37
CA ILE A 278 -2.67 -0.39 -8.57
C ILE A 278 -1.48 0.47 -9.03
N ALA A 279 -0.28 -0.14 -9.19
CA ALA A 279 0.92 0.59 -9.59
C ALA A 279 0.79 1.23 -10.99
N ALA A 280 0.06 0.59 -11.91
CA ALA A 280 -0.16 1.12 -13.26
C ALA A 280 -0.97 2.43 -13.26
N TRP A 281 -1.81 2.69 -12.26
CA TRP A 281 -2.55 3.96 -12.11
C TRP A 281 -1.65 5.11 -11.67
N PHE A 282 -0.62 4.83 -10.87
CA PHE A 282 0.26 5.85 -10.30
C PHE A 282 1.57 6.02 -11.09
N ASP A 283 1.85 5.17 -12.09
CA ASP A 283 3.09 5.29 -12.85
C ASP A 283 3.03 6.46 -13.84
N GLN A 284 4.18 7.10 -14.01
CA GLN A 284 4.33 8.15 -15.03
C GLN A 284 4.35 7.51 -16.42
N ARG A 285 3.31 7.80 -17.21
CA ARG A 285 3.10 7.25 -18.54
C ARG A 285 3.81 8.12 -19.57
N ASP A 286 5.12 7.98 -19.66
CA ASP A 286 5.97 8.77 -20.53
C ASP A 286 6.40 7.96 -21.78
N ALA A 287 5.93 8.40 -22.96
CA ALA A 287 6.28 7.76 -24.23
C ALA A 287 7.80 7.69 -24.50
N PRO A 288 8.61 8.73 -24.19
CA PRO A 288 10.07 8.64 -24.27
C PRO A 288 10.67 7.51 -23.43
N ARG A 289 10.13 7.21 -22.26
CA ARG A 289 10.59 6.09 -21.43
C ARG A 289 10.46 4.75 -22.14
N TYR A 290 9.30 4.49 -22.76
CA TYR A 290 9.07 3.25 -23.51
C TYR A 290 9.97 3.14 -24.74
N LYS A 291 10.28 4.27 -25.41
CA LYS A 291 11.27 4.29 -26.50
C LYS A 291 12.67 3.93 -26.00
N ARG A 292 13.11 4.46 -24.84
CA ARG A 292 14.40 4.10 -24.22
C ARG A 292 14.46 2.62 -23.85
N ILE A 293 13.37 2.05 -23.30
CA ILE A 293 13.30 0.60 -23.01
C ILE A 293 13.48 -0.21 -24.29
N GLY A 294 12.78 0.14 -25.38
CA GLY A 294 12.90 -0.52 -26.68
C GLY A 294 14.32 -0.49 -27.24
N LEU A 295 14.99 0.69 -27.19
CA LEU A 295 16.37 0.83 -27.60
C LEU A 295 17.36 0.06 -26.72
N ALA A 296 17.14 0.04 -25.40
CA ALA A 296 17.97 -0.73 -24.47
C ALA A 296 17.82 -2.25 -24.70
N PHE A 297 16.59 -2.70 -25.01
CA PHE A 297 16.30 -4.09 -25.35
C PHE A 297 16.98 -4.51 -26.68
N ALA A 298 16.83 -3.68 -27.71
CA ALA A 298 17.49 -3.91 -29.01
C ALA A 298 19.03 -3.93 -28.87
N GLY A 299 19.59 -3.08 -28.00
CA GLY A 299 21.02 -3.04 -27.71
C GLY A 299 21.50 -4.10 -26.72
N ARG A 300 20.68 -5.06 -26.31
CA ARG A 300 20.97 -6.12 -25.32
C ARG A 300 21.52 -5.61 -23.97
N ARG A 301 21.10 -4.42 -23.55
CA ARG A 301 21.54 -3.78 -22.30
C ARG A 301 20.60 -4.12 -21.15
N ALA A 302 20.65 -5.36 -20.65
CA ALA A 302 19.70 -5.88 -19.65
C ALA A 302 19.58 -5.01 -18.40
N GLN A 303 20.70 -4.47 -17.88
CA GLN A 303 20.68 -3.59 -16.71
C GLN A 303 19.87 -2.30 -16.96
N ARG A 304 20.04 -1.66 -18.14
CA ARG A 304 19.27 -0.47 -18.51
C ARG A 304 17.78 -0.78 -18.70
N VAL A 305 17.45 -1.95 -19.26
CA VAL A 305 16.06 -2.39 -19.35
C VAL A 305 15.46 -2.50 -17.95
N LEU A 306 16.13 -3.13 -16.99
CA LEU A 306 15.66 -3.26 -15.62
C LEU A 306 15.51 -1.91 -14.89
N GLU A 307 16.41 -0.95 -15.13
CA GLU A 307 16.34 0.39 -14.54
C GLU A 307 15.19 1.24 -15.09
N GLU A 308 14.85 1.10 -16.37
CA GLU A 308 13.77 1.84 -17.04
C GLU A 308 12.40 1.13 -16.93
N LEU A 309 12.40 -0.19 -16.61
CA LEU A 309 11.18 -1.00 -16.58
C LEU A 309 10.18 -0.47 -15.54
N PRO A 310 8.92 -0.20 -15.92
CA PRO A 310 7.88 0.15 -14.96
C PRO A 310 7.66 -0.95 -13.93
N ALA A 311 7.47 -0.59 -12.66
CA ALA A 311 7.30 -1.58 -11.59
C ALA A 311 6.09 -2.49 -11.82
N TRP A 312 4.99 -1.93 -12.36
CA TRP A 312 3.80 -2.68 -12.68
C TRP A 312 4.02 -3.75 -13.75
N SER A 313 4.87 -3.50 -14.75
CA SER A 313 5.09 -4.46 -15.85
C SER A 313 5.86 -5.68 -15.39
N ALA A 314 6.86 -5.52 -14.51
CA ALA A 314 7.57 -6.63 -13.89
C ALA A 314 6.62 -7.48 -13.03
N ALA A 315 5.80 -6.85 -12.21
CA ALA A 315 4.83 -7.53 -11.36
C ALA A 315 3.78 -8.29 -12.20
N LEU A 316 3.28 -7.67 -13.26
CA LEU A 316 2.29 -8.28 -14.15
C LEU A 316 2.85 -9.48 -14.91
N ALA A 317 4.12 -9.41 -15.33
CA ALA A 317 4.82 -10.54 -15.95
C ALA A 317 4.95 -11.73 -14.99
N ILE A 318 5.30 -11.45 -13.71
CA ILE A 318 5.35 -12.48 -12.66
C ILE A 318 3.95 -13.07 -12.41
N ALA A 319 2.92 -12.23 -12.31
CA ALA A 319 1.54 -12.68 -12.14
C ALA A 319 1.08 -13.60 -13.28
N ALA A 320 1.41 -13.25 -14.53
CA ALA A 320 1.09 -14.05 -15.71
C ALA A 320 1.79 -15.42 -15.69
N LEU A 321 3.08 -15.44 -15.34
CA LEU A 321 3.83 -16.68 -15.19
C LEU A 321 3.24 -17.58 -14.10
N LEU A 322 2.94 -17.01 -12.93
CA LEU A 322 2.33 -17.74 -11.82
C LEU A 322 0.94 -18.29 -12.19
N ALA A 323 0.10 -17.48 -12.85
CA ALA A 323 -1.21 -17.92 -13.30
C ALA A 323 -1.13 -19.08 -14.29
N PHE A 324 -0.13 -19.09 -15.19
CA PHE A 324 0.12 -20.19 -16.11
C PHE A 324 0.54 -21.49 -15.38
N VAL A 325 1.45 -21.36 -14.41
CA VAL A 325 1.92 -22.51 -13.60
C VAL A 325 0.82 -23.06 -12.69
N LEU A 326 -0.12 -22.22 -12.28
CA LEU A 326 -1.23 -22.64 -11.40
C LEU A 326 -2.28 -23.51 -12.08
N VAL A 327 -2.44 -23.46 -13.41
CA VAL A 327 -3.45 -24.26 -14.12
C VAL A 327 -3.32 -25.76 -13.81
N PRO A 328 -2.16 -26.42 -14.03
CA PRO A 328 -2.00 -27.83 -13.66
C PRO A 328 -1.99 -28.05 -12.13
N GLY A 329 -1.48 -27.11 -11.34
CA GLY A 329 -1.47 -27.23 -9.89
C GLY A 329 -2.86 -27.30 -9.27
N LEU A 330 -3.77 -26.44 -9.71
CA LEU A 330 -5.15 -26.39 -9.22
C LEU A 330 -5.99 -27.60 -9.68
N THR A 331 -5.66 -28.24 -10.81
CA THR A 331 -6.31 -29.48 -11.21
C THR A 331 -5.88 -30.68 -10.36
N ALA A 332 -4.67 -30.64 -9.80
CA ALA A 332 -4.10 -31.70 -8.97
C ALA A 332 -4.48 -31.64 -7.49
N VAL A 333 -5.03 -30.49 -7.03
CA VAL A 333 -5.36 -30.27 -5.62
C VAL A 333 -6.78 -30.75 -5.32
N SER A 334 -6.91 -31.73 -4.43
CA SER A 334 -8.20 -32.25 -3.95
C SER A 334 -8.74 -31.53 -2.72
N ALA A 335 -7.86 -30.85 -1.96
CA ALA A 335 -8.22 -30.11 -0.75
C ALA A 335 -8.56 -28.66 -1.07
N ARG A 336 -9.63 -28.13 -0.45
CA ARG A 336 -10.01 -26.71 -0.58
C ARG A 336 -9.34 -25.89 0.50
N PRO A 337 -8.91 -24.65 0.22
CA PRO A 337 -8.32 -23.79 1.25
C PRO A 337 -9.37 -23.36 2.26
N ALA A 338 -8.98 -23.40 3.54
CA ALA A 338 -9.75 -22.79 4.62
C ALA A 338 -9.30 -21.32 4.77
N GLY A 339 -10.23 -20.39 4.88
CA GLY A 339 -9.93 -18.99 5.14
C GLY A 339 -10.99 -18.04 4.60
N VAL A 340 -11.14 -16.86 5.24
CA VAL A 340 -12.24 -15.91 4.93
C VAL A 340 -12.24 -15.47 3.47
N ILE A 341 -11.06 -15.22 2.88
CA ILE A 341 -10.95 -14.77 1.48
C ILE A 341 -11.37 -15.89 0.53
N TYR A 342 -10.95 -17.13 0.80
CA TYR A 342 -11.29 -18.26 -0.05
C TYR A 342 -12.69 -18.79 0.23
N ALA A 343 -13.18 -18.70 1.47
CA ALA A 343 -14.59 -18.99 1.76
C ALA A 343 -15.51 -18.04 0.99
N TRP A 344 -15.16 -16.78 0.83
CA TRP A 344 -15.90 -15.84 -0.02
C TRP A 344 -15.80 -16.20 -1.51
N LEU A 345 -14.63 -16.59 -1.98
CA LEU A 345 -14.42 -17.05 -3.35
C LEU A 345 -15.11 -18.40 -3.61
N ASP A 346 -15.16 -19.29 -2.61
CA ASP A 346 -15.80 -20.63 -2.70
C ASP A 346 -17.31 -20.59 -2.47
N GLN A 347 -17.86 -19.57 -1.79
CA GLN A 347 -19.32 -19.34 -1.73
C GLN A 347 -19.95 -19.15 -3.11
N SER A 348 -19.16 -18.72 -4.10
CA SER A 348 -19.58 -18.75 -5.50
C SER A 348 -19.52 -20.16 -6.12
N GLY A 349 -19.03 -21.16 -5.39
CA GLY A 349 -19.08 -22.60 -5.71
C GLY A 349 -18.12 -23.11 -6.79
N ASN A 350 -17.22 -22.28 -7.36
CA ASN A 350 -16.55 -22.66 -8.60
C ASN A 350 -15.20 -21.98 -8.86
N PHE A 351 -14.34 -21.82 -7.84
CA PHE A 351 -12.96 -21.40 -8.11
C PHE A 351 -12.20 -22.51 -8.85
N GLY A 352 -12.20 -22.44 -10.17
CA GLY A 352 -11.61 -23.46 -11.04
C GLY A 352 -10.15 -23.18 -11.40
N PRO A 353 -9.47 -24.15 -12.03
CA PRO A 353 -8.05 -24.03 -12.39
C PRO A 353 -7.74 -22.86 -13.34
N PHE A 354 -8.70 -22.41 -14.13
CA PHE A 354 -8.55 -21.27 -15.05
C PHE A 354 -8.87 -19.91 -14.42
N SER A 355 -9.42 -19.87 -13.19
CA SER A 355 -9.82 -18.61 -12.53
C SER A 355 -8.66 -17.62 -12.35
N PRO A 356 -7.45 -18.02 -11.89
CA PRO A 356 -6.32 -17.10 -11.79
C PRO A 356 -5.89 -16.56 -13.16
N ALA A 357 -5.90 -17.39 -14.19
CA ALA A 357 -5.55 -16.97 -15.54
C ALA A 357 -6.56 -15.95 -16.09
N ALA A 358 -7.85 -16.15 -15.85
CA ALA A 358 -8.89 -15.19 -16.23
C ALA A 358 -8.71 -13.83 -15.53
N LEU A 359 -8.45 -13.82 -14.21
CA LEU A 359 -8.23 -12.60 -13.43
C LEU A 359 -6.96 -11.85 -13.89
N VAL A 360 -5.87 -12.57 -14.16
CA VAL A 360 -4.64 -11.95 -14.64
C VAL A 360 -4.82 -11.40 -16.05
N LEU A 361 -5.49 -12.11 -16.96
CA LEU A 361 -5.80 -11.60 -18.31
C LEU A 361 -6.66 -10.33 -18.24
N LEU A 362 -7.64 -10.31 -17.34
CA LEU A 362 -8.45 -9.12 -17.08
C LEU A 362 -7.57 -7.93 -16.66
N ALA A 363 -6.67 -8.14 -15.71
CA ALA A 363 -5.72 -7.13 -15.24
C ALA A 363 -4.79 -6.66 -16.38
N ILE A 364 -4.25 -7.56 -17.19
CA ILE A 364 -3.40 -7.22 -18.33
C ILE A 364 -4.17 -6.37 -19.34
N ARG A 365 -5.41 -6.76 -19.66
CA ARG A 365 -6.27 -6.02 -20.58
C ARG A 365 -6.48 -4.57 -20.12
N ASP A 366 -6.85 -4.40 -18.86
CA ASP A 366 -7.16 -3.08 -18.29
C ASP A 366 -5.93 -2.19 -18.19
N VAL A 367 -4.81 -2.76 -17.75
CA VAL A 367 -3.53 -2.04 -17.71
C VAL A 367 -3.08 -1.66 -19.14
N ALA A 368 -3.19 -2.56 -20.10
CA ALA A 368 -2.86 -2.23 -21.49
C ALA A 368 -3.74 -1.12 -22.06
N PHE A 369 -5.03 -1.14 -21.74
CA PHE A 369 -5.97 -0.08 -22.14
C PHE A 369 -5.60 1.28 -21.48
N LEU A 370 -5.36 1.27 -20.17
CA LEU A 370 -4.92 2.44 -19.41
C LEU A 370 -3.65 3.06 -19.99
N GLN A 371 -2.66 2.23 -20.32
CA GLN A 371 -1.42 2.69 -20.96
C GLN A 371 -1.67 3.22 -22.38
N GLY A 372 -2.54 2.58 -23.15
CA GLY A 372 -2.91 3.01 -24.50
C GLY A 372 -3.58 4.38 -24.53
N LEU A 373 -4.41 4.72 -23.54
CA LEU A 373 -5.04 6.04 -23.41
C LEU A 373 -4.01 7.15 -23.20
N SER A 374 -2.91 6.88 -22.50
CA SER A 374 -1.86 7.88 -22.28
C SER A 374 -1.09 8.23 -23.56
N PHE A 375 -1.13 7.37 -24.58
CA PHE A 375 -0.57 7.64 -25.91
C PHE A 375 -1.49 8.46 -26.82
N THR A 376 -2.62 8.94 -26.31
CA THR A 376 -3.49 9.86 -27.06
C THR A 376 -3.06 11.32 -26.86
N ARG A 377 -3.50 12.22 -27.78
CA ARG A 377 -3.23 13.66 -27.68
C ARG A 377 -3.79 14.30 -26.40
N SER A 378 -4.80 13.69 -25.80
CA SER A 378 -5.46 14.12 -24.55
C SER A 378 -4.89 13.46 -23.30
N GLY A 379 -3.63 13.04 -23.29
CA GLY A 379 -2.98 12.27 -22.20
C GLY A 379 -3.15 12.87 -20.78
N LYS A 380 -3.32 14.20 -20.69
CA LYS A 380 -3.60 14.88 -19.39
C LYS A 380 -4.92 14.46 -18.71
N ARG A 381 -5.86 13.84 -19.45
CA ARG A 381 -7.16 13.33 -18.95
C ARG A 381 -7.28 11.81 -19.07
N ALA A 382 -6.17 11.13 -19.32
CA ALA A 382 -6.17 9.68 -19.53
C ALA A 382 -6.74 8.92 -18.31
N ASP A 383 -6.46 9.39 -17.09
CA ASP A 383 -6.95 8.75 -15.87
C ASP A 383 -8.46 8.84 -15.75
N LEU A 384 -9.04 10.01 -15.99
CA LEU A 384 -10.50 10.20 -15.96
C LEU A 384 -11.16 9.38 -17.08
N ALA A 385 -10.60 9.41 -18.29
CA ALA A 385 -11.10 8.62 -19.41
C ALA A 385 -11.04 7.11 -19.13
N ALA A 386 -9.96 6.62 -18.50
CA ALA A 386 -9.83 5.24 -18.08
C ALA A 386 -10.85 4.87 -17.00
N ALA A 387 -11.05 5.73 -15.99
CA ALA A 387 -12.05 5.51 -14.95
C ALA A 387 -13.46 5.41 -15.52
N VAL A 388 -13.83 6.32 -16.42
CA VAL A 388 -15.14 6.30 -17.10
C VAL A 388 -15.28 5.04 -17.97
N TYR A 389 -14.23 4.67 -18.71
CA TYR A 389 -14.27 3.45 -19.51
C TYR A 389 -14.44 2.19 -18.67
N LEU A 390 -13.71 2.07 -17.56
CA LEU A 390 -13.84 0.92 -16.66
C LEU A 390 -15.24 0.87 -16.03
N LEU A 391 -15.79 2.02 -15.63
CA LEU A 391 -17.16 2.08 -15.14
C LEU A 391 -18.18 1.63 -16.21
N LEU A 392 -17.99 2.03 -17.46
CA LEU A 392 -18.81 1.57 -18.57
C LEU A 392 -18.64 0.05 -18.80
N ALA A 393 -17.40 -0.43 -18.83
CA ALA A 393 -17.08 -1.84 -19.13
C ALA A 393 -17.54 -2.82 -18.04
N TYR A 394 -17.49 -2.39 -16.77
CA TYR A 394 -17.78 -3.25 -15.62
C TYR A 394 -19.19 -3.10 -15.05
N LEU A 395 -19.82 -1.96 -15.24
CA LEU A 395 -21.15 -1.67 -14.68
C LEU A 395 -22.22 -1.53 -15.78
N LEU A 396 -22.04 -0.55 -16.68
CA LEU A 396 -23.11 -0.18 -17.61
C LEU A 396 -23.32 -1.22 -18.73
N LEU A 397 -22.24 -1.61 -19.42
CA LEU A 397 -22.34 -2.56 -20.53
C LEU A 397 -22.82 -3.95 -20.10
N PRO A 398 -22.32 -4.55 -19.00
CA PRO A 398 -22.84 -5.82 -18.50
C PRO A 398 -24.32 -5.71 -18.08
N ALA A 399 -24.75 -4.58 -17.49
CA ALA A 399 -26.15 -4.35 -17.13
C ALA A 399 -27.07 -4.26 -18.36
N LEU A 400 -26.65 -3.50 -19.38
CA LEU A 400 -27.40 -3.40 -20.65
C LEU A 400 -27.48 -4.73 -21.38
N LEU A 401 -26.36 -5.46 -21.45
CA LEU A 401 -26.31 -6.76 -22.16
C LEU A 401 -27.01 -7.90 -21.41
N SER A 402 -27.23 -7.74 -20.09
CA SER A 402 -28.01 -8.72 -19.34
C SER A 402 -29.45 -8.81 -19.83
N VAL A 403 -30.03 -7.71 -20.36
CA VAL A 403 -31.37 -7.68 -20.97
C VAL A 403 -31.44 -8.63 -22.19
N PHE A 404 -30.33 -8.79 -22.91
CA PHE A 404 -30.23 -9.66 -24.10
C PHE A 404 -29.57 -11.02 -23.80
N ASN A 405 -29.39 -11.39 -22.53
CA ASN A 405 -28.61 -12.57 -22.10
C ASN A 405 -27.17 -12.62 -22.65
N ALA A 406 -26.64 -11.48 -23.07
CA ALA A 406 -25.33 -11.35 -23.72
C ALA A 406 -24.20 -10.84 -22.79
N ARG A 407 -24.45 -10.73 -21.47
CA ARG A 407 -23.47 -10.28 -20.47
C ARG A 407 -22.14 -11.03 -20.56
N MET A 408 -22.18 -12.32 -20.89
CA MET A 408 -21.00 -13.19 -20.97
C MET A 408 -20.00 -12.76 -22.06
N LEU A 409 -20.41 -11.99 -23.07
CA LEU A 409 -19.53 -11.51 -24.13
C LEU A 409 -18.58 -10.40 -23.66
N ILE A 410 -18.93 -9.67 -22.60
CA ILE A 410 -18.09 -8.58 -22.08
C ILE A 410 -17.46 -8.94 -20.75
N LEU A 411 -18.24 -9.51 -19.83
CA LEU A 411 -17.80 -9.82 -18.48
C LEU A 411 -18.32 -11.20 -18.05
N PRO A 412 -17.78 -12.30 -18.63
CA PRO A 412 -18.03 -13.62 -18.08
C PRO A 412 -17.48 -13.71 -16.66
N ASN A 413 -18.16 -14.47 -15.81
CA ASN A 413 -17.71 -14.63 -14.44
C ASN A 413 -16.40 -15.44 -14.41
N PRO A 414 -15.27 -14.87 -13.91
CA PRO A 414 -13.99 -15.57 -13.90
C PRO A 414 -13.96 -16.76 -12.93
N PHE A 415 -14.97 -16.93 -12.09
CA PHE A 415 -15.06 -18.04 -11.14
C PHE A 415 -15.94 -19.17 -11.68
N THR A 416 -17.19 -18.88 -12.06
CA THR A 416 -18.14 -19.90 -12.53
C THR A 416 -17.95 -20.30 -13.99
N GLN A 417 -17.37 -19.42 -14.81
CA GLN A 417 -17.21 -19.58 -16.25
C GLN A 417 -15.75 -19.33 -16.66
N ALA A 418 -14.80 -19.76 -15.81
CA ALA A 418 -13.39 -19.45 -15.98
C ALA A 418 -12.80 -19.79 -17.38
N PRO A 419 -13.07 -20.93 -18.02
CA PRO A 419 -12.59 -21.20 -19.37
C PRO A 419 -13.12 -20.20 -20.40
N LEU A 420 -14.41 -19.86 -20.34
CA LEU A 420 -15.02 -18.86 -21.21
C LEU A 420 -14.43 -17.47 -20.93
N ALA A 421 -14.19 -17.14 -19.66
CA ALA A 421 -13.57 -15.88 -19.25
C ALA A 421 -12.17 -15.72 -19.82
N VAL A 422 -11.35 -16.79 -19.83
CA VAL A 422 -10.01 -16.78 -20.44
C VAL A 422 -10.11 -16.48 -21.94
N LEU A 423 -11.03 -17.13 -22.66
CA LEU A 423 -11.23 -16.88 -24.10
C LEU A 423 -11.67 -15.43 -24.37
N VAL A 424 -12.72 -14.96 -23.68
CA VAL A 424 -13.27 -13.60 -23.90
C VAL A 424 -12.25 -12.53 -23.53
N PHE A 425 -11.60 -12.64 -22.37
CA PHE A 425 -10.58 -11.67 -21.96
C PHE A 425 -9.34 -11.74 -22.84
N GLY A 426 -8.98 -12.92 -23.37
CA GLY A 426 -7.93 -13.09 -24.36
C GLY A 426 -8.24 -12.35 -25.66
N VAL A 427 -9.45 -12.50 -26.21
CA VAL A 427 -9.89 -11.75 -27.40
C VAL A 427 -9.88 -10.25 -27.13
N HIS A 428 -10.43 -9.80 -26.00
CA HIS A 428 -10.38 -8.38 -25.63
C HIS A 428 -8.95 -7.86 -25.52
N LEU A 429 -8.04 -8.63 -24.94
CA LEU A 429 -6.64 -8.27 -24.84
C LEU A 429 -6.01 -8.08 -26.23
N VAL A 430 -6.23 -9.01 -27.17
CA VAL A 430 -5.73 -8.88 -28.55
C VAL A 430 -6.26 -7.60 -29.21
N LEU A 431 -7.56 -7.28 -29.04
CA LEU A 431 -8.16 -6.06 -29.58
C LEU A 431 -7.50 -4.80 -28.97
N VAL A 432 -7.33 -4.79 -27.64
CA VAL A 432 -6.68 -3.67 -26.94
C VAL A 432 -5.22 -3.52 -27.39
N LEU A 433 -4.46 -4.61 -27.46
CA LEU A 433 -3.06 -4.55 -27.89
C LEU A 433 -2.91 -4.08 -29.34
N THR A 434 -3.79 -4.50 -30.24
CA THR A 434 -3.80 -4.01 -31.65
C THR A 434 -4.11 -2.53 -31.70
N TRP A 435 -5.04 -2.05 -30.88
CA TRP A 435 -5.35 -0.62 -30.76
C TRP A 435 -4.17 0.18 -30.18
N VAL A 436 -3.55 -0.30 -29.09
CA VAL A 436 -2.34 0.31 -28.50
C VAL A 436 -1.21 0.38 -29.51
N ARG A 437 -0.96 -0.70 -30.27
CA ARG A 437 0.06 -0.74 -31.32
C ARG A 437 -0.18 0.31 -32.42
N ARG A 438 -1.44 0.46 -32.85
CA ARG A 438 -1.80 1.50 -33.85
C ARG A 438 -1.53 2.91 -33.30
N ARG A 439 -1.91 3.18 -32.05
CA ARG A 439 -1.66 4.45 -31.37
C ARG A 439 -0.17 4.72 -31.18
N TRP A 440 0.59 3.72 -30.80
CA TRP A 440 2.05 3.84 -30.68
C TRP A 440 2.70 4.23 -32.00
N ARG A 441 2.29 3.59 -33.10
CA ARG A 441 2.81 3.93 -34.44
C ARG A 441 2.48 5.37 -34.86
N SER A 442 1.33 5.90 -34.47
CA SER A 442 0.96 7.30 -34.79
C SER A 442 1.76 8.35 -34.01
N LEU A 443 2.50 7.94 -32.96
CA LEU A 443 3.43 8.80 -32.20
C LEU A 443 4.85 8.76 -32.75
N ALA A 444 5.19 7.82 -33.62
CA ALA A 444 6.45 7.81 -34.33
C ALA A 444 6.40 8.95 -35.39
N PRO A 445 7.40 9.87 -35.46
CA PRO A 445 7.45 10.79 -36.56
C PRO A 445 7.50 10.01 -37.88
N SER A 446 6.66 10.40 -38.85
CA SER A 446 6.69 9.88 -40.20
C SER A 446 8.03 10.28 -40.81
N GLY A 447 9.05 9.41 -40.71
CA GLY A 447 10.37 9.69 -41.26
C GLY A 447 11.51 9.16 -40.35
N ALA A 448 11.60 7.84 -40.20
CA ALA A 448 12.82 7.11 -39.86
C ALA A 448 12.79 5.78 -40.58
#